data_4d8186beac98a14d9ce1b13e2abda803
#
_entry.id   4d8186beac98a14d9ce1b13e2abda803
#
_cell.length_a   1.000
_cell.length_b   1.000
_cell.length_c   1.000
_cell.angle_alpha   90.00
_cell.angle_beta   90.00
_cell.angle_gamma   90.00
#
_symmetry.space_group_name_H-M   'P 1'
#
loop_
_entity.id
_entity.type
_entity.pdbx_description
1 polymer ?
#
loop_
_entity_poly.entity_id
_entity_poly.type
_entity_poly.pdbx_seq_one_letter_code
_entity_poly.pdbx_strand_id
1 'polypeptide(L)'
;VDRRQQSQDAGALLDLSREYGLRICSIHAPFLLAYRKVWGKPLEKIRRGLNMAREIGAELVVLHLPYFWQVDYARWLYHNLNSLNRDGGPLLAVENAVFLNVGKRINLSFFNDLEELARFESVVLDTSHLAMGGVDIFRAWQLLKDRVRHVHLSNNYLKGFDDHELPQKGRLPLDRFLSLLAREKYPHRLALELSPGSLGERFGRAEVLARLRETLQFCQENFR
;
A
#
# COMPACT_ATOMS: atom_id res chain seq x y z
N VAL A 1 -10.10 1.37 -2.22
CA VAL A 1 -11.58 1.36 -2.12
C VAL A 1 -12.00 1.90 -0.76
N ASP A 2 -12.94 2.81 -0.74
CA ASP A 2 -13.42 3.47 0.47
C ASP A 2 -14.97 3.47 0.57
N ARG A 3 -15.56 4.40 1.33
CA ARG A 3 -17.03 4.49 1.50
C ARG A 3 -17.76 5.12 0.31
N ARG A 4 -17.05 5.77 -0.62
CA ARG A 4 -17.66 6.38 -1.80
C ARG A 4 -18.15 5.29 -2.74
N GLN A 5 -19.37 5.41 -3.23
CA GLN A 5 -19.96 4.42 -4.13
C GLN A 5 -19.12 4.27 -5.41
N GLN A 6 -18.62 5.36 -5.95
CA GLN A 6 -17.79 5.37 -7.16
C GLN A 6 -16.53 4.52 -7.04
N SER A 7 -15.84 4.50 -5.88
CA SER A 7 -14.67 3.66 -5.65
C SER A 7 -14.98 2.17 -5.49
N GLN A 8 -16.27 1.81 -5.38
CA GLN A 8 -16.76 0.44 -5.24
C GLN A 8 -17.40 -0.10 -6.53
N ASP A 9 -17.45 0.70 -7.58
CA ASP A 9 -18.07 0.38 -8.87
C ASP A 9 -16.98 0.30 -9.95
N ALA A 10 -16.80 -0.88 -10.51
CA ALA A 10 -15.78 -1.13 -11.53
C ALA A 10 -16.08 -0.36 -12.82
N GLY A 11 -17.37 -0.23 -13.21
CA GLY A 11 -17.77 0.54 -14.38
C GLY A 11 -17.41 2.02 -14.24
N ALA A 12 -17.75 2.63 -13.09
CA ALA A 12 -17.40 4.02 -12.81
C ALA A 12 -15.87 4.26 -12.80
N LEU A 13 -15.09 3.29 -12.30
CA LEU A 13 -13.63 3.36 -12.33
C LEU A 13 -13.07 3.24 -13.75
N LEU A 14 -13.63 2.37 -14.58
CA LEU A 14 -13.25 2.26 -16.00
C LEU A 14 -13.57 3.52 -16.78
N ASP A 15 -14.70 4.15 -16.53
CA ASP A 15 -15.09 5.40 -17.19
C ASP A 15 -14.10 6.53 -16.83
N LEU A 16 -13.75 6.68 -15.55
CA LEU A 16 -12.70 7.61 -15.13
C LEU A 16 -11.33 7.28 -15.76
N SER A 17 -10.97 6.01 -15.81
CA SER A 17 -9.73 5.54 -16.44
C SER A 17 -9.66 5.98 -17.90
N ARG A 18 -10.76 5.84 -18.66
CA ARG A 18 -10.87 6.27 -20.06
C ARG A 18 -10.87 7.78 -20.20
N GLU A 19 -11.65 8.48 -19.36
CA GLU A 19 -11.76 9.95 -19.38
C GLU A 19 -10.40 10.64 -19.20
N TYR A 20 -9.58 10.11 -18.27
CA TYR A 20 -8.28 10.71 -17.95
C TYR A 20 -7.09 10.04 -18.64
N GLY A 21 -7.30 8.99 -19.44
CA GLY A 21 -6.21 8.24 -20.07
C GLY A 21 -5.29 7.53 -19.06
N LEU A 22 -5.80 7.16 -17.88
CA LEU A 22 -5.04 6.56 -16.79
C LEU A 22 -5.39 5.08 -16.64
N ARG A 23 -4.38 4.24 -16.45
CA ARG A 23 -4.57 2.82 -16.15
C ARG A 23 -4.63 2.58 -14.65
N ILE A 24 -5.64 1.84 -14.19
CA ILE A 24 -5.72 1.37 -12.80
C ILE A 24 -4.93 0.07 -12.71
N CYS A 25 -3.84 0.07 -11.96
CA CYS A 25 -2.90 -1.06 -11.87
C CYS A 25 -3.08 -1.89 -10.61
N SER A 26 -3.62 -1.31 -9.55
CA SER A 26 -3.83 -1.99 -8.26
C SER A 26 -5.13 -1.58 -7.61
N ILE A 27 -5.69 -2.49 -6.81
CA ILE A 27 -6.85 -2.26 -5.95
C ILE A 27 -6.38 -2.38 -4.50
N HIS A 28 -6.59 -1.34 -3.72
CA HIS A 28 -6.41 -1.41 -2.26
C HIS A 28 -7.74 -1.82 -1.63
N ALA A 29 -7.83 -3.04 -1.10
CA ALA A 29 -9.06 -3.55 -0.51
C ALA A 29 -9.37 -2.84 0.84
N PRO A 30 -10.66 -2.60 1.17
CA PRO A 30 -11.07 -1.74 2.29
C PRO A 30 -10.97 -2.44 3.65
N PHE A 31 -9.74 -2.72 4.11
CA PHE A 31 -9.50 -3.46 5.37
C PHE A 31 -9.42 -2.57 6.61
N LEU A 32 -9.16 -1.27 6.49
CA LEU A 32 -9.11 -0.36 7.63
C LEU A 32 -10.37 -0.47 8.50
N LEU A 33 -10.22 -0.34 9.82
CA LEU A 33 -11.33 -0.39 10.77
C LEU A 33 -12.42 0.63 10.44
N ALA A 34 -12.04 1.80 9.93
CA ALA A 34 -12.97 2.82 9.45
C ALA A 34 -13.86 2.31 8.30
N TYR A 35 -13.38 1.34 7.51
CA TYR A 35 -14.09 0.75 6.36
C TYR A 35 -14.57 -0.67 6.61
N ARG A 36 -14.67 -1.11 7.90
CA ARG A 36 -15.06 -2.48 8.25
C ARG A 36 -16.37 -2.96 7.61
N LYS A 37 -17.32 -2.04 7.34
CA LYS A 37 -18.61 -2.35 6.71
C LYS A 37 -18.55 -2.38 5.19
N VAL A 38 -17.52 -1.78 4.56
CA VAL A 38 -17.35 -1.80 3.10
C VAL A 38 -16.98 -3.20 2.67
N TRP A 39 -17.77 -3.78 1.78
CA TRP A 39 -17.62 -5.14 1.28
C TRP A 39 -17.72 -6.29 2.30
N GLY A 40 -18.08 -6.02 3.55
CA GLY A 40 -18.36 -7.05 4.54
C GLY A 40 -17.15 -7.65 5.25
N LYS A 41 -17.14 -8.97 5.47
CA LYS A 41 -16.07 -9.70 6.17
C LYS A 41 -14.78 -9.80 5.34
N PRO A 42 -13.60 -10.08 5.95
CA PRO A 42 -12.32 -10.13 5.25
C PRO A 42 -12.32 -10.98 3.97
N LEU A 43 -12.81 -12.20 4.02
CA LEU A 43 -12.83 -13.08 2.83
C LEU A 43 -13.74 -12.56 1.72
N GLU A 44 -14.81 -11.89 2.06
CA GLU A 44 -15.69 -11.23 1.10
C GLU A 44 -14.98 -10.04 0.43
N LYS A 45 -14.20 -9.28 1.19
CA LYS A 45 -13.37 -8.18 0.65
C LYS A 45 -12.35 -8.68 -0.35
N ILE A 46 -11.69 -9.80 -0.05
CA ILE A 46 -10.74 -10.43 -0.96
C ILE A 46 -11.44 -10.85 -2.26
N ARG A 47 -12.56 -11.57 -2.15
CA ARG A 47 -13.32 -12.02 -3.32
C ARG A 47 -13.77 -10.86 -4.20
N ARG A 48 -14.32 -9.80 -3.59
CA ARG A 48 -14.75 -8.59 -4.31
C ARG A 48 -13.57 -7.84 -4.93
N GLY A 49 -12.46 -7.73 -4.20
CA GLY A 49 -11.23 -7.11 -4.71
C GLY A 49 -10.69 -7.84 -5.95
N LEU A 50 -10.64 -9.17 -5.91
CA LEU A 50 -10.23 -9.99 -7.06
C LEU A 50 -11.19 -9.84 -8.25
N ASN A 51 -12.50 -9.85 -8.01
CA ASN A 51 -13.47 -9.68 -9.07
C ASN A 51 -13.34 -8.30 -9.73
N MET A 52 -13.26 -7.24 -8.92
CA MET A 52 -13.04 -5.89 -9.42
C MET A 52 -11.73 -5.77 -10.18
N ALA A 53 -10.64 -6.33 -9.67
CA ALA A 53 -9.34 -6.30 -10.33
C ALA A 53 -9.39 -7.00 -11.71
N ARG A 54 -10.07 -8.14 -11.83
CA ARG A 54 -10.28 -8.81 -13.12
C ARG A 54 -11.10 -7.96 -14.08
N GLU A 55 -12.16 -7.34 -13.59
CA GLU A 55 -13.07 -6.51 -14.41
C GLU A 55 -12.38 -5.26 -14.95
N ILE A 56 -11.55 -4.58 -14.15
CA ILE A 56 -10.85 -3.37 -14.57
C ILE A 56 -9.47 -3.63 -15.17
N GLY A 57 -8.99 -4.87 -15.17
CA GLY A 57 -7.65 -5.21 -15.66
C GLY A 57 -6.51 -4.81 -14.73
N ALA A 58 -6.77 -4.69 -13.41
CA ALA A 58 -5.71 -4.43 -12.43
C ALA A 58 -4.88 -5.70 -12.16
N GLU A 59 -3.59 -5.50 -11.92
CA GLU A 59 -2.61 -6.58 -11.77
C GLU A 59 -2.49 -7.08 -10.32
N LEU A 60 -2.90 -6.24 -9.36
CA LEU A 60 -2.64 -6.45 -7.93
C LEU A 60 -3.84 -6.06 -7.07
N VAL A 61 -4.08 -6.83 -6.00
CA VAL A 61 -4.99 -6.47 -4.90
C VAL A 61 -4.18 -6.42 -3.61
N VAL A 62 -4.15 -5.25 -2.98
CA VAL A 62 -3.49 -5.02 -1.69
C VAL A 62 -4.42 -5.43 -0.57
N LEU A 63 -3.88 -6.23 0.35
CA LEU A 63 -4.57 -6.73 1.53
C LEU A 63 -3.85 -6.27 2.79
N HIS A 64 -4.56 -5.73 3.76
CA HIS A 64 -4.00 -5.50 5.09
C HIS A 64 -3.82 -6.81 5.84
N LEU A 65 -2.79 -6.87 6.68
CA LEU A 65 -2.60 -7.94 7.63
C LEU A 65 -3.77 -8.02 8.63
N PRO A 66 -4.13 -9.23 9.06
CA PRO A 66 -5.19 -9.42 10.04
C PRO A 66 -4.80 -8.85 11.41
N TYR A 67 -5.73 -8.15 12.07
CA TYR A 67 -5.57 -7.78 13.46
C TYR A 67 -5.59 -9.02 14.36
N PHE A 68 -5.00 -8.96 15.55
CA PHE A 68 -4.85 -10.09 16.48
C PHE A 68 -6.17 -10.76 16.88
N TRP A 69 -7.32 -10.06 16.74
CA TRP A 69 -8.67 -10.65 16.97
C TRP A 69 -9.28 -11.28 15.72
N GLN A 70 -8.65 -11.21 14.57
CA GLN A 70 -9.13 -11.76 13.29
C GLN A 70 -8.51 -13.12 12.99
N VAL A 71 -8.58 -14.04 13.94
CA VAL A 71 -7.89 -15.35 13.90
C VAL A 71 -8.26 -16.16 12.66
N ASP A 72 -9.55 -16.20 12.27
CA ASP A 72 -9.99 -16.94 11.08
C ASP A 72 -9.39 -16.37 9.79
N TYR A 73 -9.31 -15.04 9.71
CA TYR A 73 -8.66 -14.38 8.57
C TYR A 73 -7.16 -14.64 8.57
N ALA A 74 -6.50 -14.60 9.73
CA ALA A 74 -5.07 -14.90 9.84
C ALA A 74 -4.76 -16.33 9.40
N ARG A 75 -5.55 -17.30 9.86
CA ARG A 75 -5.41 -18.71 9.47
C ARG A 75 -5.63 -18.89 7.96
N TRP A 76 -6.67 -18.28 7.43
CA TRP A 76 -6.96 -18.35 6.00
C TRP A 76 -5.82 -17.74 5.16
N LEU A 77 -5.36 -16.55 5.52
CA LEU A 77 -4.29 -15.84 4.83
C LEU A 77 -3.01 -16.69 4.76
N TYR A 78 -2.61 -17.26 5.90
CA TYR A 78 -1.42 -18.08 6.03
C TYR A 78 -1.45 -19.31 5.11
N HIS A 79 -2.60 -19.97 4.99
CA HIS A 79 -2.71 -21.22 4.23
C HIS A 79 -3.03 -21.03 2.75
N ASN A 80 -3.62 -19.91 2.35
CA ASN A 80 -4.22 -19.81 1.02
C ASN A 80 -3.57 -18.73 0.12
N LEU A 81 -2.93 -17.70 0.66
CA LEU A 81 -2.47 -16.56 -0.15
C LEU A 81 -1.52 -17.01 -1.28
N ASN A 82 -0.47 -17.75 -0.92
CA ASN A 82 0.55 -18.15 -1.89
C ASN A 82 0.01 -19.11 -2.95
N SER A 83 -0.92 -20.02 -2.58
CA SER A 83 -1.55 -20.93 -3.55
C SER A 83 -2.45 -20.19 -4.54
N LEU A 84 -3.26 -19.24 -4.07
CA LEU A 84 -4.12 -18.44 -4.93
C LEU A 84 -3.34 -17.61 -5.97
N ASN A 85 -2.15 -17.15 -5.60
CA ASN A 85 -1.30 -16.40 -6.51
C ASN A 85 -0.72 -17.27 -7.65
N ARG A 86 -0.70 -18.59 -7.49
CA ARG A 86 -0.23 -19.54 -8.52
C ARG A 86 -1.31 -19.90 -9.55
N ASP A 87 -2.58 -19.67 -9.23
CA ASP A 87 -3.71 -20.01 -10.12
C ASP A 87 -3.85 -19.06 -11.32
N GLY A 88 -3.04 -18.01 -11.37
CA GLY A 88 -3.08 -16.95 -12.38
C GLY A 88 -4.17 -15.91 -12.09
N GLY A 89 -3.97 -14.70 -12.61
CA GLY A 89 -4.88 -13.58 -12.41
C GLY A 89 -4.23 -12.46 -11.57
N PRO A 90 -5.03 -11.52 -11.03
CA PRO A 90 -4.49 -10.46 -10.19
C PRO A 90 -3.81 -11.03 -8.94
N LEU A 91 -2.58 -10.57 -8.65
CA LEU A 91 -1.86 -10.98 -7.45
C LEU A 91 -2.53 -10.44 -6.19
N LEU A 92 -2.60 -11.26 -5.17
CA LEU A 92 -2.90 -10.82 -3.80
C LEU A 92 -1.57 -10.54 -3.08
N ALA A 93 -1.39 -9.34 -2.56
CA ALA A 93 -0.19 -8.99 -1.80
C ALA A 93 -0.55 -8.40 -0.44
N VAL A 94 0.14 -8.85 0.61
CA VAL A 94 -0.06 -8.34 1.96
C VAL A 94 0.81 -7.13 2.21
N GLU A 95 0.23 -6.12 2.83
CA GLU A 95 0.92 -4.89 3.20
C GLU A 95 1.36 -4.95 4.67
N ASN A 96 2.59 -4.52 4.97
CA ASN A 96 3.04 -4.34 6.34
C ASN A 96 2.14 -3.31 7.06
N ALA A 97 1.69 -3.66 8.26
CA ALA A 97 0.70 -2.88 8.97
C ALA A 97 1.30 -1.74 9.79
N VAL A 98 0.50 -0.71 10.01
CA VAL A 98 0.83 0.40 10.89
C VAL A 98 0.93 -0.06 12.36
N PHE A 99 1.86 0.52 13.10
CA PHE A 99 1.95 0.36 14.55
C PHE A 99 1.19 1.46 15.27
N LEU A 100 0.44 1.09 16.30
CA LEU A 100 -0.15 2.08 17.20
C LEU A 100 0.92 2.64 18.11
N ASN A 101 1.02 3.97 18.21
CA ASN A 101 1.98 4.64 19.08
C ASN A 101 1.26 5.40 20.20
N VAL A 102 1.29 4.84 21.41
CA VAL A 102 0.68 5.40 22.63
C VAL A 102 1.72 5.41 23.75
N GLY A 103 2.83 6.15 23.52
CA GLY A 103 3.99 6.17 24.41
C GLY A 103 4.92 4.96 24.22
N LYS A 104 4.43 3.88 23.67
CA LYS A 104 5.17 2.72 23.18
C LYS A 104 4.59 2.25 21.85
N ARG A 105 5.40 1.58 21.04
CA ARG A 105 4.94 0.97 19.78
C ARG A 105 4.20 -0.33 20.07
N ILE A 106 2.98 -0.45 19.58
CA ILE A 106 2.14 -1.64 19.74
C ILE A 106 1.81 -2.17 18.37
N ASN A 107 2.23 -3.39 18.10
CA ASN A 107 1.77 -4.15 16.93
C ASN A 107 0.40 -4.74 17.22
N LEU A 108 -0.60 -4.42 16.40
CA LEU A 108 -1.96 -4.96 16.52
C LEU A 108 -2.27 -6.05 15.48
N SER A 109 -1.31 -6.37 14.62
CA SER A 109 -1.53 -7.26 13.48
C SER A 109 -0.69 -8.53 13.59
N PHE A 110 -1.26 -9.67 13.16
CA PHE A 110 -0.48 -10.88 12.91
C PHE A 110 0.48 -10.63 11.74
N PHE A 111 1.60 -11.36 11.73
CA PHE A 111 2.56 -11.43 10.62
C PHE A 111 3.25 -10.11 10.27
N ASN A 112 3.28 -9.13 11.18
CA ASN A 112 3.82 -7.79 10.91
C ASN A 112 5.32 -7.63 11.22
N ASP A 113 5.98 -8.68 11.65
CA ASP A 113 7.44 -8.71 11.73
C ASP A 113 8.03 -9.08 10.36
N LEU A 114 9.23 -8.58 10.04
CA LEU A 114 9.84 -8.78 8.71
C LEU A 114 10.01 -10.26 8.36
N GLU A 115 10.39 -11.07 9.33
CA GLU A 115 10.60 -12.52 9.20
C GLU A 115 9.27 -13.26 8.97
N GLU A 116 8.18 -12.78 9.56
CA GLU A 116 6.84 -13.30 9.32
C GLU A 116 6.29 -12.88 7.96
N LEU A 117 6.49 -11.61 7.57
CA LEU A 117 6.15 -11.10 6.24
C LEU A 117 6.87 -11.87 5.14
N ALA A 118 8.12 -12.27 5.38
CA ALA A 118 8.90 -13.06 4.44
C ALA A 118 8.34 -14.46 4.15
N ARG A 119 7.30 -14.91 4.83
CA ARG A 119 6.57 -16.16 4.53
C ARG A 119 5.60 -16.01 3.35
N PHE A 120 5.21 -14.79 3.01
CA PHE A 120 4.34 -14.51 1.87
C PHE A 120 5.17 -14.27 0.61
N GLU A 121 4.74 -14.85 -0.51
CA GLU A 121 5.41 -14.71 -1.81
C GLU A 121 5.16 -13.35 -2.47
N SER A 122 4.17 -12.60 -1.96
CA SER A 122 3.79 -11.27 -2.47
C SER A 122 3.51 -10.31 -1.33
N VAL A 123 4.32 -9.26 -1.25
CA VAL A 123 4.28 -8.25 -0.19
C VAL A 123 4.15 -6.86 -0.84
N VAL A 124 3.40 -5.99 -0.21
CA VAL A 124 3.43 -4.54 -0.43
C VAL A 124 4.23 -3.91 0.69
N LEU A 125 5.23 -3.11 0.33
CA LEU A 125 6.06 -2.42 1.29
C LEU A 125 5.58 -0.98 1.44
N ASP A 126 4.91 -0.67 2.55
CA ASP A 126 4.56 0.70 2.90
C ASP A 126 5.65 1.33 3.75
N THR A 127 6.20 2.44 3.25
CA THR A 127 7.35 3.12 3.85
C THR A 127 6.99 3.91 5.11
N SER A 128 5.79 4.50 5.19
CA SER A 128 5.30 5.18 6.38
C SER A 128 5.00 4.20 7.52
N HIS A 129 4.40 3.05 7.21
CA HIS A 129 4.15 1.98 8.18
C HIS A 129 5.44 1.41 8.78
N LEU A 130 6.50 1.22 7.97
CA LEU A 130 7.83 0.84 8.48
C LEU A 130 8.36 1.87 9.47
N ALA A 131 8.22 3.17 9.13
CA ALA A 131 8.63 4.26 10.01
C ALA A 131 7.89 4.22 11.35
N MET A 132 6.59 3.96 11.33
CA MET A 132 5.77 3.80 12.55
C MET A 132 6.26 2.63 13.41
N GLY A 133 6.67 1.53 12.80
CA GLY A 133 7.29 0.38 13.45
C GLY A 133 8.73 0.65 13.93
N GLY A 134 9.36 1.74 13.50
CA GLY A 134 10.79 2.01 13.71
C GLY A 134 11.69 1.02 13.02
N VAL A 135 11.20 0.46 11.93
CA VAL A 135 11.93 -0.49 11.08
C VAL A 135 12.75 0.29 10.06
N ASP A 136 14.02 -0.05 9.94
CA ASP A 136 14.89 0.53 8.91
C ASP A 136 14.45 0.04 7.53
N ILE A 137 14.22 0.99 6.60
CA ILE A 137 13.71 0.70 5.26
C ILE A 137 14.67 -0.14 4.43
N PHE A 138 15.99 0.04 4.61
CA PHE A 138 17.00 -0.72 3.87
C PHE A 138 17.09 -2.16 4.38
N ARG A 139 16.95 -2.36 5.71
CA ARG A 139 16.85 -3.70 6.31
C ARG A 139 15.60 -4.41 5.82
N ALA A 140 14.45 -3.72 5.82
CA ALA A 140 13.20 -4.29 5.31
C ALA A 140 13.33 -4.69 3.84
N TRP A 141 13.92 -3.83 3.02
CA TRP A 141 14.18 -4.12 1.61
C TRP A 141 15.09 -5.34 1.44
N GLN A 142 16.24 -5.40 2.12
CA GLN A 142 17.15 -6.53 2.00
C GLN A 142 16.49 -7.88 2.30
N LEU A 143 15.57 -7.90 3.26
CA LEU A 143 14.91 -9.13 3.69
C LEU A 143 13.74 -9.52 2.78
N LEU A 144 13.05 -8.54 2.22
CA LEU A 144 11.78 -8.74 1.51
C LEU A 144 11.85 -8.53 0.00
N LYS A 145 12.93 -8.00 -0.56
CA LYS A 145 12.99 -7.52 -1.97
C LYS A 145 12.52 -8.52 -3.01
N ASP A 146 12.81 -9.80 -2.84
CA ASP A 146 12.39 -10.86 -3.77
C ASP A 146 10.87 -11.15 -3.71
N ARG A 147 10.18 -10.60 -2.71
CA ARG A 147 8.75 -10.75 -2.44
C ARG A 147 7.96 -9.47 -2.63
N VAL A 148 8.63 -8.31 -2.65
CA VAL A 148 7.96 -7.02 -2.82
C VAL A 148 7.43 -6.92 -4.24
N ARG A 149 6.09 -6.83 -4.40
CA ARG A 149 5.39 -6.69 -5.67
C ARG A 149 4.83 -5.28 -5.88
N HIS A 150 4.83 -4.49 -4.84
CA HIS A 150 4.38 -3.10 -4.87
C HIS A 150 4.99 -2.33 -3.72
N VAL A 151 5.22 -1.04 -3.91
CA VAL A 151 5.67 -0.14 -2.83
C VAL A 151 4.66 0.99 -2.70
N HIS A 152 4.14 1.19 -1.49
CA HIS A 152 3.46 2.41 -1.11
C HIS A 152 4.50 3.40 -0.59
N LEU A 153 4.70 4.46 -1.37
CA LEU A 153 5.77 5.43 -1.14
C LEU A 153 5.18 6.70 -0.52
N SER A 154 5.51 6.93 0.71
CA SER A 154 5.24 8.17 1.44
C SER A 154 6.28 8.39 2.52
N ASN A 155 6.50 9.63 2.92
CA ASN A 155 7.43 9.96 3.98
C ASN A 155 6.72 10.06 5.34
N ASN A 156 7.50 10.14 6.41
CA ASN A 156 7.01 10.23 7.78
C ASN A 156 7.92 11.13 8.61
N TYR A 157 7.34 11.93 9.50
CA TYR A 157 8.10 12.79 10.41
C TYR A 157 8.64 12.08 11.65
N LEU A 158 8.31 10.79 11.84
CA LEU A 158 8.70 9.98 13.00
C LEU A 158 8.17 10.52 14.34
N LYS A 159 7.02 11.19 14.30
CA LYS A 159 6.35 11.76 15.49
C LYS A 159 5.30 10.83 16.09
N GLY A 160 5.21 9.59 15.62
CA GLY A 160 4.29 8.58 16.12
C GLY A 160 2.92 8.58 15.43
N PHE A 161 2.78 9.28 14.32
CA PHE A 161 1.58 9.30 13.48
C PHE A 161 1.90 8.72 12.14
N ASP A 162 0.89 8.14 11.49
CA ASP A 162 0.97 7.68 10.13
C ASP A 162 0.72 8.88 9.19
N ASP A 163 1.81 9.59 8.89
CA ASP A 163 1.72 10.91 8.25
C ASP A 163 1.36 10.81 6.76
N HIS A 164 1.78 9.78 6.05
CA HIS A 164 1.70 9.69 4.59
C HIS A 164 2.07 11.02 3.91
N GLU A 165 3.24 11.53 4.29
CA GLU A 165 3.75 12.83 3.81
C GLU A 165 4.38 12.69 2.42
N LEU A 166 4.56 13.80 1.72
CA LEU A 166 5.23 13.84 0.43
C LEU A 166 6.63 13.23 0.51
N PRO A 167 7.07 12.40 -0.43
CA PRO A 167 8.38 11.73 -0.41
C PRO A 167 9.57 12.64 -0.15
N GLN A 168 9.55 13.88 -0.66
CA GLN A 168 10.60 14.88 -0.45
C GLN A 168 10.51 15.58 0.92
N LYS A 169 9.47 15.32 1.71
CA LYS A 169 9.26 15.93 3.04
C LYS A 169 9.20 14.84 4.10
N GLY A 170 9.86 15.03 5.23
CA GLY A 170 9.90 14.06 6.32
C GLY A 170 11.31 13.61 6.65
N ARG A 171 11.45 12.45 7.30
CA ARG A 171 12.73 11.97 7.84
C ARG A 171 13.21 10.65 7.26
N LEU A 172 12.39 9.98 6.46
CA LEU A 172 12.84 8.77 5.77
C LEU A 172 13.78 9.14 4.61
N PRO A 173 14.88 8.41 4.41
CA PRO A 173 15.84 8.66 3.34
C PRO A 173 15.32 8.10 2.00
N LEU A 174 14.18 8.63 1.51
CA LEU A 174 13.50 8.09 0.33
C LEU A 174 14.24 8.39 -0.97
N ASP A 175 15.05 9.43 -1.04
CA ASP A 175 15.99 9.69 -2.12
C ASP A 175 16.96 8.51 -2.32
N ARG A 176 17.59 8.08 -1.24
CA ARG A 176 18.50 6.92 -1.23
C ARG A 176 17.77 5.61 -1.48
N PHE A 177 16.56 5.47 -0.97
CA PHE A 177 15.76 4.26 -1.19
C PHE A 177 15.34 4.14 -2.66
N LEU A 178 14.87 5.21 -3.28
CA LEU A 178 14.54 5.25 -4.71
C LEU A 178 15.76 4.93 -5.58
N SER A 179 16.91 5.51 -5.25
CA SER A 179 18.18 5.22 -5.95
C SER A 179 18.62 3.74 -5.78
N LEU A 180 18.33 3.13 -4.61
CA LEU A 180 18.58 1.70 -4.41
C LEU A 180 17.67 0.85 -5.30
N LEU A 181 16.37 1.14 -5.33
CA LEU A 181 15.40 0.44 -6.17
C LEU A 181 15.78 0.52 -7.65
N ALA A 182 16.21 1.69 -8.11
CA ALA A 182 16.67 1.90 -9.49
C ALA A 182 17.91 1.05 -9.82
N ARG A 183 18.93 1.08 -8.96
CA ARG A 183 20.16 0.27 -9.13
C ARG A 183 19.89 -1.22 -9.15
N GLU A 184 18.97 -1.70 -8.32
CA GLU A 184 18.54 -3.10 -8.29
C GLU A 184 17.53 -3.43 -9.40
N LYS A 185 17.18 -2.47 -10.27
CA LYS A 185 16.23 -2.61 -11.38
C LYS A 185 14.89 -3.17 -10.92
N TYR A 186 14.35 -2.63 -9.82
CA TYR A 186 13.06 -3.05 -9.29
C TYR A 186 11.98 -3.02 -10.37
N PRO A 187 11.37 -4.18 -10.71
CA PRO A 187 10.55 -4.29 -11.92
C PRO A 187 9.08 -3.92 -11.70
N HIS A 188 8.69 -3.68 -10.46
CA HIS A 188 7.28 -3.44 -10.11
C HIS A 188 6.99 -1.96 -9.90
N ARG A 189 5.73 -1.63 -9.59
CA ARG A 189 5.26 -0.27 -9.48
C ARG A 189 5.47 0.32 -8.10
N LEU A 190 5.64 1.64 -8.07
CA LEU A 190 5.60 2.48 -6.88
C LEU A 190 4.28 3.28 -6.93
N ALA A 191 3.51 3.26 -5.86
CA ALA A 191 2.33 4.10 -5.69
C ALA A 191 2.61 5.18 -4.65
N LEU A 192 2.33 6.42 -4.98
CA LEU A 192 2.33 7.49 -4.01
C LEU A 192 1.08 7.35 -3.13
N GLU A 193 1.26 6.97 -1.88
CA GLU A 193 0.17 6.92 -0.89
C GLU A 193 0.27 8.11 0.03
N LEU A 194 -0.48 9.15 -0.30
CA LEU A 194 -0.33 10.48 0.32
C LEU A 194 -1.63 10.88 1.03
N SER A 195 -1.48 11.48 2.21
CA SER A 195 -2.63 12.03 2.92
C SER A 195 -3.16 13.28 2.19
N PRO A 196 -4.49 13.52 2.21
CA PRO A 196 -5.08 14.74 1.64
C PRO A 196 -4.47 16.02 2.21
N GLY A 197 -4.12 16.00 3.51
CA GLY A 197 -3.47 17.12 4.18
C GLY A 197 -2.09 17.43 3.61
N SER A 198 -1.27 16.39 3.36
CA SER A 198 0.06 16.51 2.76
C SER A 198 -0.02 17.02 1.33
N LEU A 199 -1.06 16.63 0.58
CA LEU A 199 -1.34 17.16 -0.75
C LEU A 199 -1.82 18.61 -0.76
N GLY A 200 -2.16 19.18 0.40
CA GLY A 200 -2.66 20.56 0.46
C GLY A 200 -4.10 20.72 -0.02
N GLU A 201 -4.93 19.68 0.12
CA GLU A 201 -6.33 19.68 -0.33
C GLU A 201 -7.11 20.91 0.12
N ARG A 202 -6.87 21.39 1.37
CA ARG A 202 -7.50 22.61 1.92
C ARG A 202 -7.18 23.90 1.17
N PHE A 203 -6.12 23.92 0.37
CA PHE A 203 -5.71 25.09 -0.43
C PHE A 203 -6.20 25.03 -1.88
N GLY A 204 -6.91 23.97 -2.24
CA GLY A 204 -7.55 23.81 -3.54
C GLY A 204 -6.72 23.06 -4.59
N ARG A 205 -7.34 22.87 -5.75
CA ARG A 205 -6.82 22.02 -6.83
C ARG A 205 -5.43 22.44 -7.35
N ALA A 206 -5.18 23.73 -7.44
CA ALA A 206 -3.90 24.23 -7.95
C ALA A 206 -2.72 23.80 -7.06
N GLU A 207 -2.90 23.90 -5.75
CA GLU A 207 -1.90 23.47 -4.76
C GLU A 207 -1.67 21.95 -4.84
N VAL A 208 -2.73 21.14 -4.90
CA VAL A 208 -2.64 19.69 -5.05
C VAL A 208 -1.83 19.33 -6.29
N LEU A 209 -2.11 19.95 -7.43
CA LEU A 209 -1.39 19.71 -8.68
C LEU A 209 0.08 20.14 -8.60
N ALA A 210 0.38 21.26 -7.95
CA ALA A 210 1.74 21.73 -7.75
C ALA A 210 2.54 20.70 -6.92
N ARG A 211 2.01 20.27 -5.78
CA ARG A 211 2.66 19.27 -4.91
C ARG A 211 2.85 17.93 -5.58
N LEU A 212 1.87 17.47 -6.36
CA LEU A 212 2.01 16.22 -7.12
C LEU A 212 3.11 16.32 -8.17
N ARG A 213 3.25 17.47 -8.87
CA ARG A 213 4.33 17.67 -9.85
C ARG A 213 5.69 17.66 -9.17
N GLU A 214 5.87 18.39 -8.07
CA GLU A 214 7.11 18.40 -7.29
C GLU A 214 7.46 16.98 -6.81
N THR A 215 6.47 16.23 -6.31
CA THR A 215 6.68 14.86 -5.84
C THR A 215 7.07 13.91 -6.97
N LEU A 216 6.41 14.02 -8.13
CA LEU A 216 6.77 13.21 -9.30
C LEU A 216 8.17 13.54 -9.81
N GLN A 217 8.53 14.84 -9.83
CA GLN A 217 9.89 15.27 -10.19
C GLN A 217 10.93 14.66 -9.23
N PHE A 218 10.71 14.78 -7.90
CA PHE A 218 11.57 14.17 -6.90
C PHE A 218 11.74 12.67 -7.14
N CYS A 219 10.65 11.94 -7.37
CA CYS A 219 10.71 10.51 -7.66
C CYS A 219 11.51 10.21 -8.93
N GLN A 220 11.28 10.96 -10.02
CA GLN A 220 11.98 10.78 -11.30
C GLN A 220 13.47 11.08 -11.20
N GLU A 221 13.86 12.07 -10.42
CA GLU A 221 15.25 12.45 -10.21
C GLU A 221 16.03 11.40 -9.40
N ASN A 222 15.38 10.71 -8.50
CA ASN A 222 16.00 9.74 -7.59
C ASN A 222 15.85 8.28 -8.02
N PHE A 223 14.89 7.97 -8.88
CA PHE A 223 14.69 6.64 -9.47
C PHE A 223 15.36 6.53 -10.85
N ARG A 224 16.69 6.60 -10.85
CA ARG A 224 17.52 6.57 -12.08
C ARG A 224 18.66 5.57 -11.93
#